data_a5f79389e44d4e1c24022d66a7395714
#
_entry.id   a5f79389e44d4e1c24022d66a7395714
#
_cell.length_a   1.000
_cell.length_b   1.000
_cell.length_c   1.000
_cell.angle_alpha   90.00
_cell.angle_beta   90.00
_cell.angle_gamma   90.00
#
_symmetry.space_group_name_H-M   'P 1'
#
loop_
_entity.id
_entity.type
_entity.pdbx_description
1 polymer ?
#
loop_
_entity_poly.entity_id
_entity_poly.type
_entity_poly.pdbx_seq_one_letter_code
_entity_poly.pdbx_strand_id
1 'polypeptide(L)'
;IILVGDSLGMVLYGMKSTREVKIETMILHAKTVKQNTKKSVVVFDMPYKTYTNKFAAYENAKKVMKMTKCDAIKLEGGKEISKTIKYLVNKGIPVMGHIGLLPQSSTKYKLKGKNLAQKRKILEDAMTISNSGVFSIVVECVVEDLAKMITKNVSVPTIGIGASKYCDGQILVIDDMLGLSNFSPKFVKKYSNLRKIIKKC
;
A
#
# COMPACT_ATOMS: atom_id res chain seq x y z
N ILE A 1 -5.63 5.20 9.86
CA ILE A 1 -5.45 5.35 8.41
C ILE A 1 -6.42 4.42 7.70
N ILE A 2 -7.01 4.90 6.61
CA ILE A 2 -7.78 4.10 5.65
C ILE A 2 -7.05 4.17 4.32
N LEU A 3 -6.67 3.01 3.77
CA LEU A 3 -6.06 2.90 2.46
C LEU A 3 -7.12 2.44 1.45
N VAL A 4 -7.37 3.25 0.44
CA VAL A 4 -8.17 2.84 -0.72
C VAL A 4 -7.21 2.16 -1.68
N GLY A 5 -7.07 0.84 -1.52
CA GLY A 5 -6.06 0.01 -2.18
C GLY A 5 -6.50 -0.48 -3.56
N ASP A 6 -5.57 -0.60 -4.48
CA ASP A 6 -5.81 -1.17 -5.81
C ASP A 6 -6.16 -2.67 -5.78
N SER A 7 -5.98 -3.33 -4.62
CA SER A 7 -6.50 -4.66 -4.33
C SER A 7 -8.03 -4.78 -4.54
N LEU A 8 -8.77 -3.65 -4.51
CA LEU A 8 -10.20 -3.63 -4.82
C LEU A 8 -10.52 -4.25 -6.20
N GLY A 9 -9.61 -4.14 -7.16
CA GLY A 9 -9.75 -4.79 -8.45
C GLY A 9 -9.92 -6.30 -8.34
N MET A 10 -9.15 -6.91 -7.44
CA MET A 10 -9.19 -8.36 -7.22
C MET A 10 -10.39 -8.78 -6.36
N VAL A 11 -10.67 -8.06 -5.26
CA VAL A 11 -11.67 -8.49 -4.28
C VAL A 11 -13.10 -8.07 -4.62
N LEU A 12 -13.29 -6.95 -5.34
CA LEU A 12 -14.62 -6.45 -5.73
C LEU A 12 -14.96 -6.72 -7.20
N TYR A 13 -13.98 -6.65 -8.10
CA TYR A 13 -14.20 -6.74 -9.54
C TYR A 13 -13.76 -8.08 -10.15
N GLY A 14 -13.15 -8.98 -9.35
CA GLY A 14 -12.68 -10.28 -9.82
C GLY A 14 -11.53 -10.21 -10.83
N MET A 15 -10.81 -9.09 -10.88
CA MET A 15 -9.63 -8.93 -11.73
C MET A 15 -8.52 -9.89 -11.30
N LYS A 16 -7.71 -10.35 -12.26
CA LYS A 16 -6.61 -11.28 -11.97
C LYS A 16 -5.41 -10.61 -11.30
N SER A 17 -5.30 -9.30 -11.42
CA SER A 17 -4.16 -8.51 -10.92
C SER A 17 -4.58 -7.09 -10.58
N THR A 18 -3.90 -6.48 -9.59
CA THR A 18 -4.03 -5.05 -9.27
C THR A 18 -3.65 -4.14 -10.45
N ARG A 19 -2.87 -4.66 -11.41
CA ARG A 19 -2.44 -3.93 -12.62
C ARG A 19 -3.57 -3.55 -13.57
N GLU A 20 -4.73 -4.19 -13.44
CA GLU A 20 -5.88 -3.97 -14.32
C GLU A 20 -6.75 -2.80 -13.86
N VAL A 21 -6.53 -2.33 -12.64
CA VAL A 21 -7.33 -1.26 -12.05
C VAL A 21 -7.01 0.09 -12.70
N LYS A 22 -8.06 0.77 -13.16
CA LYS A 22 -7.95 2.11 -13.75
C LYS A 22 -8.04 3.19 -12.67
N ILE A 23 -7.37 4.31 -12.90
CA ILE A 23 -7.37 5.44 -11.96
C ILE A 23 -8.77 6.01 -11.74
N GLU A 24 -9.63 5.98 -12.75
CA GLU A 24 -11.01 6.44 -12.67
C GLU A 24 -11.84 5.60 -11.70
N THR A 25 -11.67 4.27 -11.72
CA THR A 25 -12.30 3.35 -10.76
C THR A 25 -11.86 3.67 -9.33
N MET A 26 -10.55 3.83 -9.13
CA MET A 26 -10.00 4.18 -7.83
C MET A 26 -10.54 5.54 -7.32
N ILE A 27 -10.69 6.54 -8.21
CA ILE A 27 -11.24 7.85 -7.85
C ILE A 27 -12.68 7.73 -7.35
N LEU A 28 -13.53 6.92 -7.99
CA LEU A 28 -14.92 6.71 -7.54
C LEU A 28 -14.96 6.15 -6.11
N HIS A 29 -14.20 5.09 -5.84
CA HIS A 29 -14.12 4.49 -4.51
C HIS A 29 -13.56 5.46 -3.47
N ALA A 30 -12.47 6.15 -3.80
CA ALA A 30 -11.82 7.07 -2.89
C ALA A 30 -12.71 8.27 -2.52
N LYS A 31 -13.48 8.81 -3.47
CA LYS A 31 -14.50 9.85 -3.19
C LYS A 31 -15.50 9.37 -2.16
N THR A 32 -16.08 8.17 -2.36
CA THR A 32 -17.06 7.60 -1.46
C THR A 32 -16.48 7.37 -0.07
N VAL A 33 -15.28 6.79 0.02
CA VAL A 33 -14.60 6.58 1.30
C VAL A 33 -14.32 7.91 2.01
N LYS A 34 -13.77 8.89 1.29
CA LYS A 34 -13.42 10.20 1.89
C LYS A 34 -14.65 10.96 2.37
N GLN A 35 -15.77 10.94 1.62
CA GLN A 35 -17.02 11.59 2.02
C GLN A 35 -17.59 11.03 3.32
N ASN A 36 -17.37 9.76 3.61
CA ASN A 36 -17.84 9.07 4.80
C ASN A 36 -16.81 8.98 5.94
N THR A 37 -15.61 9.59 5.74
CA THR A 37 -14.52 9.57 6.72
C THR A 37 -14.33 10.94 7.35
N LYS A 38 -14.50 11.01 8.69
CA LYS A 38 -14.40 12.28 9.44
C LYS A 38 -13.03 12.49 10.11
N LYS A 39 -12.42 11.43 10.63
CA LYS A 39 -11.22 11.54 11.50
C LYS A 39 -9.98 10.84 10.95
N SER A 40 -10.15 9.78 10.16
CA SER A 40 -9.01 8.99 9.67
C SER A 40 -8.37 9.64 8.44
N VAL A 41 -7.04 9.58 8.37
CA VAL A 41 -6.29 9.89 7.15
C VAL A 41 -6.68 8.89 6.06
N VAL A 42 -7.14 9.37 4.92
CA VAL A 42 -7.50 8.56 3.74
C VAL A 42 -6.38 8.66 2.72
N VAL A 43 -5.78 7.51 2.41
CA VAL A 43 -4.67 7.38 1.46
C VAL A 43 -5.18 6.74 0.17
N PHE A 44 -4.88 7.37 -0.95
CA PHE A 44 -5.21 6.86 -2.28
C PHE A 44 -4.04 6.04 -2.84
N ASP A 45 -4.28 4.78 -3.18
CA ASP A 45 -3.28 3.93 -3.83
C ASP A 45 -3.19 4.26 -5.32
N MET A 46 -2.03 4.74 -5.76
CA MET A 46 -1.81 5.09 -7.17
C MET A 46 -1.71 3.83 -8.02
N PRO A 47 -2.61 3.62 -9.00
CA PRO A 47 -2.61 2.41 -9.83
C PRO A 47 -1.33 2.24 -10.65
N TYR A 48 -1.08 1.01 -11.04
CA TYR A 48 0.04 0.64 -11.89
C TYR A 48 0.16 1.56 -13.13
N LYS A 49 1.38 1.97 -13.47
CA LYS A 49 1.72 2.89 -14.59
C LYS A 49 1.21 4.33 -14.46
N THR A 50 0.62 4.74 -13.35
CA THR A 50 0.19 6.15 -13.17
C THR A 50 1.30 7.06 -12.65
N TYR A 51 2.48 6.51 -12.31
CA TYR A 51 3.65 7.24 -11.77
C TYR A 51 4.97 6.81 -12.42
N THR A 52 4.96 6.57 -13.74
CA THR A 52 6.13 6.11 -14.52
C THR A 52 7.31 7.08 -14.52
N ASN A 53 7.05 8.36 -14.28
CA ASN A 53 8.04 9.40 -14.07
C ASN A 53 7.47 10.48 -13.14
N LYS A 54 8.33 11.38 -12.64
CA LYS A 54 7.95 12.40 -11.66
C LYS A 54 6.87 13.38 -12.14
N PHE A 55 6.81 13.68 -13.43
CA PHE A 55 5.82 14.61 -14.00
C PHE A 55 4.45 13.93 -14.11
N ALA A 56 4.40 12.72 -14.69
CA ALA A 56 3.17 11.92 -14.76
C ALA A 56 2.63 11.64 -13.35
N ALA A 57 3.50 11.28 -12.40
CA ALA A 57 3.13 11.07 -11.01
C ALA A 57 2.48 12.32 -10.41
N TYR A 58 3.05 13.50 -10.64
CA TYR A 58 2.52 14.76 -10.11
C TYR A 58 1.15 15.12 -10.70
N GLU A 59 1.00 15.07 -12.02
CA GLU A 59 -0.27 15.42 -12.67
C GLU A 59 -1.38 14.46 -12.23
N ASN A 60 -1.10 13.15 -12.17
CA ASN A 60 -2.07 12.16 -11.68
C ASN A 60 -2.39 12.36 -10.20
N ALA A 61 -1.40 12.57 -9.34
CA ALA A 61 -1.62 12.82 -7.92
C ALA A 61 -2.43 14.10 -7.69
N LYS A 62 -2.12 15.18 -8.38
CA LYS A 62 -2.87 16.45 -8.32
C LYS A 62 -4.33 16.27 -8.76
N LYS A 63 -4.57 15.55 -9.88
CA LYS A 63 -5.92 15.17 -10.34
C LYS A 63 -6.67 14.40 -9.26
N VAL A 64 -6.04 13.35 -8.71
CA VAL A 64 -6.63 12.49 -7.67
C VAL A 64 -7.01 13.30 -6.44
N MET A 65 -6.06 14.04 -5.86
CA MET A 65 -6.30 14.81 -4.64
C MET A 65 -7.37 15.90 -4.84
N LYS A 66 -7.39 16.55 -6.01
CA LYS A 66 -8.44 17.51 -6.35
C LYS A 66 -9.82 16.87 -6.41
N MET A 67 -9.94 15.68 -7.03
CA MET A 67 -11.22 15.00 -7.26
C MET A 67 -11.74 14.24 -6.05
N THR A 68 -10.86 13.65 -5.25
CA THR A 68 -11.24 12.77 -4.15
C THR A 68 -11.20 13.45 -2.78
N LYS A 69 -10.40 14.51 -2.64
CA LYS A 69 -10.05 15.16 -1.36
C LYS A 69 -9.36 14.21 -0.38
N CYS A 70 -8.77 13.11 -0.87
CA CYS A 70 -7.90 12.25 -0.05
C CYS A 70 -6.73 13.05 0.53
N ASP A 71 -6.23 12.58 1.67
CA ASP A 71 -5.20 13.32 2.43
C ASP A 71 -3.78 13.02 1.92
N ALA A 72 -3.59 11.86 1.28
CA ALA A 72 -2.30 11.42 0.77
C ALA A 72 -2.45 10.42 -0.37
N ILE A 73 -1.33 10.10 -1.04
CA ILE A 73 -1.23 9.03 -2.03
C ILE A 73 -0.25 7.94 -1.56
N LYS A 74 -0.40 6.70 -2.08
CA LYS A 74 0.58 5.62 -1.88
C LYS A 74 1.27 5.27 -3.20
N LEU A 75 2.58 5.02 -3.16
CA LEU A 75 3.39 4.54 -4.27
C LEU A 75 4.16 3.28 -3.88
N GLU A 76 4.21 2.30 -4.79
CA GLU A 76 5.02 1.08 -4.65
C GLU A 76 6.39 1.26 -5.28
N GLY A 77 7.44 0.94 -4.52
CA GLY A 77 8.82 0.94 -4.98
C GLY A 77 9.80 1.45 -3.93
N GLY A 78 11.07 1.27 -4.21
CA GLY A 78 12.18 1.66 -3.34
C GLY A 78 13.01 2.81 -3.93
N LYS A 79 14.32 2.58 -3.99
CA LYS A 79 15.30 3.55 -4.48
C LYS A 79 15.00 4.08 -5.88
N GLU A 80 14.45 3.24 -6.76
CA GLU A 80 14.13 3.58 -8.14
C GLU A 80 13.09 4.70 -8.29
N ILE A 81 12.16 4.82 -7.32
CA ILE A 81 11.13 5.87 -7.33
C ILE A 81 11.44 7.03 -6.36
N SER A 82 12.58 7.00 -5.68
CA SER A 82 12.95 8.01 -4.66
C SER A 82 12.93 9.45 -5.19
N LYS A 83 13.41 9.67 -6.42
CA LYS A 83 13.38 10.97 -7.08
C LYS A 83 11.93 11.45 -7.36
N THR A 84 11.04 10.52 -7.69
CA THR A 84 9.61 10.79 -7.90
C THR A 84 8.95 11.15 -6.58
N ILE A 85 9.20 10.39 -5.51
CA ILE A 85 8.71 10.68 -4.16
C ILE A 85 9.17 12.06 -3.72
N LYS A 86 10.47 12.34 -3.78
CA LYS A 86 11.04 13.64 -3.39
C LYS A 86 10.41 14.80 -4.16
N TYR A 87 10.16 14.61 -5.46
CA TYR A 87 9.51 15.63 -6.29
C TYR A 87 8.07 15.90 -5.84
N LEU A 88 7.29 14.85 -5.57
CA LEU A 88 5.91 14.97 -5.09
C LEU A 88 5.83 15.66 -3.73
N VAL A 89 6.67 15.23 -2.78
CA VAL A 89 6.74 15.82 -1.44
C VAL A 89 7.10 17.30 -1.51
N ASN A 90 8.09 17.67 -2.33
CA ASN A 90 8.48 19.08 -2.53
C ASN A 90 7.38 19.92 -3.21
N LYS A 91 6.41 19.27 -3.87
CA LYS A 91 5.19 19.91 -4.41
C LYS A 91 4.01 19.91 -3.44
N GLY A 92 4.23 19.54 -2.19
CA GLY A 92 3.21 19.52 -1.13
C GLY A 92 2.25 18.34 -1.20
N ILE A 93 2.59 17.26 -1.92
CA ILE A 93 1.78 16.05 -1.96
C ILE A 93 2.31 15.06 -0.92
N PRO A 94 1.54 14.71 0.13
CA PRO A 94 1.95 13.71 1.10
C PRO A 94 1.99 12.31 0.47
N VAL A 95 3.10 11.61 0.63
CA VAL A 95 3.34 10.28 0.03
C VAL A 95 3.54 9.24 1.11
N MET A 96 2.80 8.14 1.04
CA MET A 96 3.05 6.88 1.73
C MET A 96 3.91 5.99 0.83
N GLY A 97 5.05 5.51 1.31
CA GLY A 97 5.87 4.54 0.59
C GLY A 97 5.37 3.11 0.77
N HIS A 98 5.80 2.20 -0.11
CA HIS A 98 5.50 0.78 0.00
C HIS A 98 6.68 -0.05 -0.50
N ILE A 99 7.20 -0.92 0.37
CA ILE A 99 8.35 -1.79 0.11
C ILE A 99 8.06 -3.25 0.47
N GLY A 100 8.96 -4.13 0.07
CA GLY A 100 8.85 -5.57 0.30
C GLY A 100 8.22 -6.29 -0.87
N LEU A 101 7.09 -6.94 -0.70
CA LEU A 101 6.28 -7.42 -1.80
C LEU A 101 5.56 -6.23 -2.43
N LEU A 102 5.68 -6.09 -3.74
CA LEU A 102 5.04 -5.03 -4.53
C LEU A 102 4.06 -5.68 -5.50
N PRO A 103 2.75 -5.73 -5.23
CA PRO A 103 1.74 -6.37 -6.07
C PRO A 103 1.74 -5.89 -7.52
N GLN A 104 1.96 -4.60 -7.73
CA GLN A 104 2.02 -4.01 -9.07
C GLN A 104 3.23 -4.47 -9.91
N SER A 105 4.30 -4.95 -9.27
CA SER A 105 5.53 -5.40 -9.94
C SER A 105 5.75 -6.90 -9.86
N SER A 106 5.03 -7.60 -8.97
CA SER A 106 5.26 -9.01 -8.69
C SER A 106 4.22 -9.89 -9.39
N THR A 107 4.69 -10.99 -9.99
CA THR A 107 3.82 -12.05 -10.53
C THR A 107 3.59 -13.19 -9.52
N LYS A 108 4.37 -13.22 -8.44
CA LYS A 108 4.31 -14.26 -7.40
C LYS A 108 4.33 -13.62 -6.02
N TYR A 109 3.31 -13.91 -5.23
CA TYR A 109 3.20 -13.46 -3.83
C TYR A 109 4.05 -14.35 -2.92
N LYS A 110 5.29 -13.94 -2.66
CA LYS A 110 6.24 -14.67 -1.83
C LYS A 110 6.86 -13.76 -0.78
N LEU A 111 7.10 -14.33 0.41
CA LEU A 111 7.82 -13.68 1.50
C LEU A 111 9.19 -13.18 1.03
N LYS A 112 9.52 -11.93 1.32
CA LYS A 112 10.73 -11.21 0.91
C LYS A 112 11.75 -11.11 2.05
N GLY A 113 13.01 -10.88 1.68
CA GLY A 113 14.08 -10.71 2.67
C GLY A 113 14.63 -12.02 3.22
N LYS A 114 14.51 -13.15 2.51
CA LYS A 114 14.99 -14.46 2.97
C LYS A 114 16.51 -14.61 2.94
N ASN A 115 17.19 -13.92 2.05
CA ASN A 115 18.65 -13.93 1.95
C ASN A 115 19.26 -12.54 2.17
N LEU A 116 20.57 -12.50 2.39
CA LEU A 116 21.30 -11.27 2.72
C LEU A 116 21.17 -10.19 1.64
N ALA A 117 21.22 -10.55 0.37
CA ALA A 117 21.13 -9.60 -0.74
C ALA A 117 19.74 -8.93 -0.77
N GLN A 118 18.66 -9.71 -0.61
CA GLN A 118 17.30 -9.17 -0.48
C GLN A 118 17.14 -8.30 0.77
N LYS A 119 17.70 -8.73 1.92
CA LYS A 119 17.66 -7.95 3.15
C LYS A 119 18.29 -6.60 2.98
N ARG A 120 19.52 -6.55 2.44
CA ARG A 120 20.25 -5.31 2.18
C ARG A 120 19.47 -4.38 1.25
N LYS A 121 18.97 -4.92 0.14
CA LYS A 121 18.20 -4.15 -0.84
C LYS A 121 16.96 -3.53 -0.21
N ILE A 122 16.13 -4.30 0.48
CA ILE A 122 14.87 -3.80 1.06
C ILE A 122 15.14 -2.80 2.18
N LEU A 123 16.19 -2.98 2.98
CA LEU A 123 16.59 -2.01 3.99
C LEU A 123 17.07 -0.70 3.35
N GLU A 124 17.90 -0.78 2.29
CA GLU A 124 18.33 0.38 1.52
C GLU A 124 17.14 1.11 0.89
N ASP A 125 16.20 0.37 0.30
CA ASP A 125 14.96 0.91 -0.24
C ASP A 125 14.17 1.68 0.83
N ALA A 126 13.97 1.08 2.02
CA ALA A 126 13.28 1.71 3.14
C ALA A 126 13.93 3.03 3.57
N MET A 127 15.24 3.02 3.78
CA MET A 127 15.99 4.20 4.19
C MET A 127 15.95 5.29 3.10
N THR A 128 16.07 4.90 1.85
CA THR A 128 16.08 5.85 0.73
C THR A 128 14.74 6.55 0.58
N ILE A 129 13.61 5.83 0.65
CA ILE A 129 12.30 6.47 0.54
C ILE A 129 11.95 7.26 1.80
N SER A 130 12.37 6.82 3.01
CA SER A 130 12.24 7.60 4.24
C SER A 130 12.93 8.96 4.10
N ASN A 131 14.19 8.96 3.63
CA ASN A 131 14.97 10.19 3.38
C ASN A 131 14.41 11.03 2.22
N SER A 132 13.54 10.47 1.38
CA SER A 132 12.85 11.20 0.30
C SER A 132 11.62 11.95 0.77
N GLY A 133 11.23 11.79 2.06
CA GLY A 133 10.18 12.56 2.71
C GLY A 133 8.81 11.89 2.72
N VAL A 134 8.70 10.56 2.58
CA VAL A 134 7.44 9.87 2.84
C VAL A 134 7.01 10.08 4.28
N PHE A 135 5.70 10.15 4.55
CA PHE A 135 5.20 10.32 5.92
C PHE A 135 5.01 8.97 6.66
N SER A 136 4.96 7.86 5.92
CA SER A 136 4.93 6.50 6.46
C SER A 136 5.32 5.48 5.39
N ILE A 137 5.63 4.24 5.79
CA ILE A 137 6.04 3.16 4.89
C ILE A 137 5.22 1.90 5.17
N VAL A 138 4.53 1.38 4.13
CA VAL A 138 3.97 0.03 4.16
C VAL A 138 5.09 -0.98 3.94
N VAL A 139 5.16 -1.99 4.81
CA VAL A 139 6.11 -3.11 4.74
C VAL A 139 5.30 -4.38 4.51
N GLU A 140 5.32 -4.89 3.27
CA GLU A 140 4.49 -6.03 2.88
C GLU A 140 5.29 -7.33 2.71
N CYS A 141 4.80 -8.40 3.35
CA CYS A 141 5.35 -9.76 3.22
C CYS A 141 6.88 -9.82 3.35
N VAL A 142 7.42 -9.19 4.36
CA VAL A 142 8.85 -9.15 4.70
C VAL A 142 9.11 -10.03 5.92
N VAL A 143 10.24 -10.75 5.95
CA VAL A 143 10.63 -11.56 7.13
C VAL A 143 10.73 -10.69 8.39
N GLU A 144 10.33 -11.26 9.53
CA GLU A 144 10.10 -10.51 10.78
C GLU A 144 11.32 -9.72 11.26
N ASP A 145 12.50 -10.34 11.24
CA ASP A 145 13.76 -9.71 11.66
C ASP A 145 14.13 -8.50 10.81
N LEU A 146 13.91 -8.57 9.50
CA LEU A 146 14.14 -7.45 8.58
C LEU A 146 13.11 -6.33 8.80
N ALA A 147 11.82 -6.67 8.94
CA ALA A 147 10.79 -5.66 9.20
C ALA A 147 11.05 -4.92 10.53
N LYS A 148 11.47 -5.64 11.58
CA LYS A 148 11.91 -5.04 12.85
C LYS A 148 13.13 -4.11 12.67
N MET A 149 14.09 -4.52 11.85
CA MET A 149 15.27 -3.73 11.52
C MET A 149 14.86 -2.46 10.77
N ILE A 150 13.99 -2.55 9.78
CA ILE A 150 13.47 -1.40 9.04
C ILE A 150 12.82 -0.41 9.98
N THR A 151 11.87 -0.84 10.83
CA THR A 151 11.17 0.01 11.79
C THR A 151 12.14 0.76 12.71
N LYS A 152 13.27 0.13 13.09
CA LYS A 152 14.29 0.79 13.93
C LYS A 152 15.16 1.81 13.19
N ASN A 153 15.31 1.70 11.89
CA ASN A 153 16.27 2.48 11.10
C ASN A 153 15.63 3.59 10.24
N VAL A 154 14.31 3.61 10.11
CA VAL A 154 13.59 4.69 9.43
C VAL A 154 13.06 5.70 10.44
N SER A 155 12.92 6.96 10.02
CA SER A 155 12.43 8.06 10.87
C SER A 155 10.91 8.23 10.80
N VAL A 156 10.21 7.41 10.04
CA VAL A 156 8.76 7.51 9.81
C VAL A 156 8.05 6.25 10.25
N PRO A 157 6.76 6.32 10.64
CA PRO A 157 5.99 5.14 11.02
C PRO A 157 5.96 4.06 9.94
N THR A 158 6.11 2.80 10.36
CA THR A 158 5.98 1.62 9.50
C THR A 158 4.63 0.93 9.71
N ILE A 159 4.00 0.50 8.63
CA ILE A 159 2.71 -0.20 8.65
C ILE A 159 2.89 -1.57 8.03
N GLY A 160 2.81 -2.61 8.87
CA GLY A 160 3.01 -3.99 8.44
C GLY A 160 1.76 -4.61 7.82
N ILE A 161 1.95 -5.38 6.74
CA ILE A 161 0.96 -6.32 6.22
C ILE A 161 1.67 -7.65 5.91
N GLY A 162 1.40 -8.67 6.71
CA GLY A 162 2.12 -9.95 6.62
C GLY A 162 3.64 -9.83 6.83
N ALA A 163 4.09 -8.88 7.64
CA ALA A 163 5.49 -8.62 7.93
C ALA A 163 5.83 -8.91 9.39
N SER A 164 5.64 -7.97 10.31
CA SER A 164 6.06 -8.11 11.70
C SER A 164 5.15 -7.37 12.65
N LYS A 165 4.96 -7.94 13.85
CA LYS A 165 4.31 -7.27 14.98
C LYS A 165 5.09 -6.06 15.52
N TYR A 166 6.34 -5.90 15.13
CA TYR A 166 7.21 -4.79 15.52
C TYR A 166 7.10 -3.55 14.63
N CYS A 167 6.29 -3.60 13.56
CA CYS A 167 5.89 -2.38 12.85
C CYS A 167 4.99 -1.52 13.75
N ASP A 168 5.04 -0.21 13.58
CA ASP A 168 4.29 0.77 14.39
C ASP A 168 2.76 0.63 14.21
N GLY A 169 2.33 0.14 13.07
CA GLY A 169 0.93 -0.16 12.77
C GLY A 169 0.76 -1.42 11.94
N GLN A 170 -0.49 -1.89 11.81
CA GLN A 170 -0.88 -3.03 11.00
C GLN A 170 -2.04 -2.65 10.09
N ILE A 171 -2.07 -3.19 8.87
CA ILE A 171 -3.17 -3.04 7.95
C ILE A 171 -3.55 -4.40 7.34
N LEU A 172 -4.83 -4.59 7.04
CA LEU A 172 -5.35 -5.78 6.35
C LEU A 172 -6.38 -5.37 5.30
N VAL A 173 -6.51 -6.18 4.25
CA VAL A 173 -7.62 -6.08 3.31
C VAL A 173 -8.91 -6.45 4.05
N ILE A 174 -9.93 -5.59 3.98
CA ILE A 174 -11.18 -5.76 4.75
C ILE A 174 -11.90 -7.06 4.39
N ASP A 175 -11.88 -7.46 3.12
CA ASP A 175 -12.49 -8.71 2.64
C ASP A 175 -11.84 -9.95 3.28
N ASP A 176 -10.53 -9.92 3.44
CA ASP A 176 -9.80 -10.98 4.14
C ASP A 176 -10.11 -10.98 5.63
N MET A 177 -10.12 -9.80 6.26
CA MET A 177 -10.40 -9.62 7.68
C MET A 177 -11.81 -10.11 8.04
N LEU A 178 -12.79 -9.87 7.18
CA LEU A 178 -14.19 -10.28 7.37
C LEU A 178 -14.47 -11.71 6.87
N GLY A 179 -13.50 -12.36 6.24
CA GLY A 179 -13.65 -13.72 5.72
C GLY A 179 -14.66 -13.83 4.58
N LEU A 180 -14.68 -12.85 3.67
CA LEU A 180 -15.50 -12.84 2.46
C LEU A 180 -14.87 -13.67 1.34
N SER A 181 -13.54 -13.66 1.25
CA SER A 181 -12.78 -14.37 0.22
C SER A 181 -12.70 -15.87 0.47
N ASN A 182 -12.65 -16.68 -0.60
CA ASN A 182 -12.37 -18.12 -0.53
C ASN A 182 -10.95 -18.40 -0.03
N PHE A 183 -10.01 -17.59 -0.49
CA PHE A 183 -8.60 -17.66 -0.16
C PHE A 183 -8.23 -16.43 0.68
N SER A 184 -7.46 -16.66 1.72
CA SER A 184 -6.83 -15.59 2.51
C SER A 184 -5.36 -15.92 2.70
N PRO A 185 -4.46 -14.93 2.63
CA PRO A 185 -3.05 -15.14 2.97
C PRO A 185 -2.87 -15.75 4.37
N LYS A 186 -1.83 -16.56 4.56
CA LYS A 186 -1.58 -17.26 5.83
C LYS A 186 -1.43 -16.34 7.06
N PHE A 187 -1.01 -15.10 6.85
CA PHE A 187 -0.82 -14.11 7.91
C PHE A 187 -2.12 -13.43 8.36
N VAL A 188 -3.20 -13.61 7.62
CA VAL A 188 -4.48 -12.95 7.92
C VAL A 188 -5.16 -13.60 9.11
N LYS A 189 -5.42 -12.80 10.15
CA LYS A 189 -6.37 -13.15 11.21
C LYS A 189 -7.77 -12.76 10.75
N LYS A 190 -8.64 -13.75 10.56
CA LYS A 190 -10.06 -13.50 10.29
C LYS A 190 -10.78 -13.15 11.58
N TYR A 191 -11.53 -12.07 11.58
CA TYR A 191 -12.36 -11.62 12.71
C TYR A 191 -13.81 -12.06 12.56
N SER A 192 -14.21 -12.48 11.34
CA SER A 192 -15.52 -13.02 11.02
C SER A 192 -15.41 -14.03 9.88
N ASN A 193 -16.51 -14.73 9.58
CA ASN A 193 -16.65 -15.58 8.40
C ASN A 193 -17.96 -15.26 7.69
N LEU A 194 -18.05 -14.03 7.16
CA LEU A 194 -19.27 -13.54 6.52
C LEU A 194 -19.66 -14.39 5.31
N ARG A 195 -18.69 -14.94 4.57
CA ARG A 195 -18.98 -15.86 3.47
C ARG A 195 -19.79 -17.07 3.91
N LYS A 196 -19.46 -17.67 5.07
CA LYS A 196 -20.22 -18.82 5.59
C LYS A 196 -21.64 -18.42 5.99
N ILE A 197 -21.80 -17.21 6.50
CA ILE A 197 -23.13 -16.66 6.86
C ILE A 197 -23.96 -16.45 5.61
N ILE A 198 -23.43 -15.70 4.63
CA ILE A 198 -24.12 -15.38 3.37
C ILE A 198 -24.52 -16.65 2.59
N LYS A 199 -23.68 -17.69 2.61
CA LYS A 199 -24.01 -18.97 1.93
C LYS A 199 -25.15 -19.77 2.57
N LYS A 200 -25.54 -19.42 3.80
CA LYS A 200 -26.66 -20.09 4.49
C LYS A 200 -28.00 -19.36 4.23
N CYS A 201 -27.96 -18.13 3.71
CA CYS A 201 -29.13 -17.37 3.28
C CYS A 201 -29.52 -17.74 1.83
#